data_2d3ff66f14c4032f9f2543fe2537e062
#
_entry.id   2d3ff66f14c4032f9f2543fe2537e062
#
_cell.length_a   1.000
_cell.length_b   1.000
_cell.length_c   1.000
_cell.angle_alpha   90.00
_cell.angle_beta   90.00
_cell.angle_gamma   90.00
#
_symmetry.space_group_name_H-M   'P 1'
#
loop_
_entity.id
_entity.type
_entity.pdbx_description
1 polymer ?
#
loop_
_entity_poly.entity_id
_entity_poly.type
_entity_poly.pdbx_seq_one_letter_code
_entity_poly.pdbx_strand_id
1 'polypeptide(L)'
;AGASWLTHDFQVWTAEGARRLEVALQPVPVPEVSIEGPGLPVQPLAGWLAGAGRVTVVDFMYTRCETICLSLGGVFQQMQRRLQQEPMAPGAAVRLLSISFDGSYDTPARLAAYARQLGADPALWQFSRVPQASESAALLRRLQVVVVPDGRGDYEHNAALLVLDAQGRLVRVFDVSEQELALNYARHLAATGRT
;
A
#
# COMPACT_ATOMS: atom_id res chain seq x y z
N ALA A 1 -12.58 -32.68 -9.91
CA ALA A 1 -11.38 -32.57 -9.04
C ALA A 1 -10.49 -31.35 -9.37
N GLY A 2 -10.30 -31.00 -10.66
CA GLY A 2 -9.44 -29.87 -11.06
C GLY A 2 -10.01 -28.50 -10.74
N ALA A 3 -11.32 -28.29 -10.88
CA ALA A 3 -11.97 -27.01 -10.64
C ALA A 3 -11.98 -26.62 -9.14
N SER A 4 -12.11 -27.59 -8.26
CA SER A 4 -12.09 -27.39 -6.82
C SER A 4 -10.76 -26.83 -6.34
N TRP A 5 -9.64 -27.34 -6.87
CA TRP A 5 -8.30 -26.84 -6.52
C TRP A 5 -8.05 -25.41 -7.00
N LEU A 6 -8.52 -25.08 -8.22
CA LEU A 6 -8.36 -23.73 -8.80
C LEU A 6 -9.23 -22.66 -8.10
N THR A 7 -10.31 -23.07 -7.48
CA THR A 7 -11.27 -22.14 -6.83
C THR A 7 -11.23 -22.23 -5.30
N HIS A 8 -10.22 -22.86 -4.72
CA HIS A 8 -10.13 -23.08 -3.26
C HIS A 8 -11.48 -23.59 -2.69
N ASP A 9 -11.91 -24.75 -3.20
CA ASP A 9 -13.19 -25.39 -2.83
C ASP A 9 -14.44 -24.51 -3.11
N PHE A 10 -14.40 -23.79 -4.22
CA PHE A 10 -15.47 -22.89 -4.69
C PHE A 10 -15.71 -21.67 -3.78
N GLN A 11 -14.77 -21.32 -2.94
CA GLN A 11 -14.85 -20.11 -2.11
C GLN A 11 -14.48 -18.84 -2.90
N VAL A 12 -13.75 -18.97 -4.00
CA VAL A 12 -13.31 -17.85 -4.85
C VAL A 12 -13.56 -18.15 -6.34
N TRP A 13 -14.12 -17.17 -7.03
CA TRP A 13 -14.49 -17.29 -8.45
C TRP A 13 -13.66 -16.40 -9.37
N THR A 14 -12.82 -15.52 -8.79
CA THR A 14 -12.00 -14.58 -9.53
C THR A 14 -10.52 -14.74 -9.19
N ALA A 15 -9.63 -14.35 -10.11
CA ALA A 15 -8.19 -14.31 -9.85
C ALA A 15 -7.84 -13.40 -8.66
N GLU A 16 -8.56 -12.29 -8.51
CA GLU A 16 -8.37 -11.37 -7.39
C GLU A 16 -8.81 -12.00 -6.05
N GLY A 17 -9.93 -12.72 -6.04
CA GLY A 17 -10.37 -13.47 -4.85
C GLY A 17 -9.37 -14.55 -4.43
N ALA A 18 -8.82 -15.28 -5.39
CA ALA A 18 -7.76 -16.28 -5.13
C ALA A 18 -6.50 -15.61 -4.54
N ARG A 19 -6.05 -14.50 -5.13
CA ARG A 19 -4.92 -13.71 -4.64
C ARG A 19 -5.12 -13.25 -3.20
N ARG A 20 -6.29 -12.71 -2.87
CA ARG A 20 -6.61 -12.24 -1.52
C ARG A 20 -6.57 -13.37 -0.49
N LEU A 21 -7.10 -14.54 -0.88
CA LEU A 21 -7.08 -15.72 -0.01
C LEU A 21 -5.64 -16.24 0.19
N GLU A 22 -4.85 -16.33 -0.87
CA GLU A 22 -3.46 -16.78 -0.78
C GLU A 22 -2.62 -15.89 0.14
N VAL A 23 -2.73 -14.57 -0.01
CA VAL A 23 -2.05 -13.60 0.86
C VAL A 23 -2.50 -13.74 2.31
N ALA A 24 -3.79 -13.98 2.56
CA ALA A 24 -4.31 -14.16 3.91
C ALA A 24 -3.80 -15.45 4.58
N LEU A 25 -3.57 -16.49 3.79
CA LEU A 25 -3.05 -17.78 4.27
C LEU A 25 -1.53 -17.78 4.42
N GLN A 26 -0.83 -17.01 3.59
CA GLN A 26 0.63 -16.98 3.55
C GLN A 26 1.14 -15.54 3.35
N PRO A 27 1.55 -14.86 4.44
CA PRO A 27 2.10 -13.50 4.38
C PRO A 27 3.28 -13.38 3.42
N VAL A 28 3.28 -12.30 2.61
CA VAL A 28 4.26 -12.08 1.54
C VAL A 28 5.26 -11.00 1.95
N PRO A 29 6.55 -11.31 2.15
CA PRO A 29 7.56 -10.31 2.44
C PRO A 29 7.80 -9.42 1.22
N VAL A 30 8.07 -8.13 1.44
CA VAL A 30 8.51 -7.22 0.38
C VAL A 30 9.90 -7.64 -0.13
N PRO A 31 10.20 -7.42 -1.42
CA PRO A 31 11.52 -7.70 -1.96
C PRO A 31 12.55 -6.69 -1.46
N GLU A 32 13.83 -6.97 -1.70
CA GLU A 32 14.92 -6.02 -1.44
C GLU A 32 14.86 -4.87 -2.44
N VAL A 33 14.22 -3.78 -2.04
CA VAL A 33 14.09 -2.55 -2.81
C VAL A 33 14.30 -1.36 -1.91
N SER A 34 14.81 -0.27 -2.50
CA SER A 34 15.00 1.00 -1.81
C SER A 34 13.87 1.96 -2.09
N ILE A 35 13.52 2.76 -1.09
CA ILE A 35 12.57 3.87 -1.21
C ILE A 35 13.20 5.18 -0.81
N GLU A 36 12.70 6.27 -1.36
CA GLU A 36 12.98 7.64 -0.91
C GLU A 36 11.73 8.52 -1.06
N GLY A 37 11.70 9.62 -0.34
CA GLY A 37 10.59 10.56 -0.43
C GLY A 37 10.82 11.82 0.38
N PRO A 38 9.81 12.66 0.56
CA PRO A 38 9.90 13.87 1.37
C PRO A 38 10.27 13.53 2.82
N GLY A 39 11.41 14.06 3.29
CA GLY A 39 11.91 13.77 4.63
C GLY A 39 12.35 12.31 4.84
N LEU A 40 12.42 11.54 3.78
CA LEU A 40 12.77 10.12 3.79
C LEU A 40 13.98 9.90 2.87
N PRO A 41 15.20 9.78 3.43
CA PRO A 41 16.39 9.48 2.63
C PRO A 41 16.28 8.07 2.02
N VAL A 42 17.08 7.82 0.98
CA VAL A 42 17.16 6.50 0.35
C VAL A 42 17.47 5.44 1.39
N GLN A 43 16.63 4.45 1.51
CA GLN A 43 16.77 3.34 2.45
C GLN A 43 15.98 2.12 2.03
N PRO A 44 16.31 0.91 2.55
CA PRO A 44 15.56 -0.30 2.29
C PRO A 44 14.09 -0.20 2.77
N LEU A 45 13.14 -0.54 1.90
CA LEU A 45 11.71 -0.58 2.23
C LEU A 45 11.43 -1.52 3.40
N ALA A 46 12.00 -2.72 3.40
CA ALA A 46 11.81 -3.69 4.47
C ALA A 46 12.24 -3.14 5.83
N GLY A 47 13.39 -2.46 5.89
CA GLY A 47 13.88 -1.82 7.11
C GLY A 47 12.99 -0.69 7.59
N TRP A 48 12.49 0.13 6.68
CA TRP A 48 11.55 1.21 7.01
C TRP A 48 10.22 0.65 7.55
N LEU A 49 9.70 -0.42 6.94
CA LEU A 49 8.47 -1.06 7.38
C LEU A 49 8.60 -1.69 8.76
N ALA A 50 9.67 -2.44 9.00
CA ALA A 50 9.88 -3.15 10.26
C ALA A 50 10.38 -2.25 11.40
N GLY A 51 11.13 -1.19 11.06
CA GLY A 51 11.85 -0.39 12.07
C GLY A 51 11.00 0.39 13.05
N ALA A 52 9.72 0.64 12.73
CA ALA A 52 8.81 1.40 13.60
C ALA A 52 7.81 0.52 14.36
N GLY A 53 7.78 -0.78 14.14
CA GLY A 53 6.80 -1.70 14.75
C GLY A 53 5.34 -1.35 14.43
N ARG A 54 5.11 -0.66 13.31
CA ARG A 54 3.78 -0.19 12.91
C ARG A 54 3.19 -1.06 11.82
N VAL A 55 1.88 -1.26 11.85
CA VAL A 55 1.12 -1.77 10.71
C VAL A 55 0.99 -0.67 9.67
N THR A 56 1.23 -0.99 8.41
CA THR A 56 1.22 -0.03 7.31
C THR A 56 0.12 -0.37 6.30
N VAL A 57 -0.73 0.59 5.98
CA VAL A 57 -1.64 0.49 4.83
C VAL A 57 -0.97 1.18 3.65
N VAL A 58 -0.81 0.46 2.55
CA VAL A 58 -0.08 0.92 1.35
C VAL A 58 -1.04 1.06 0.17
N ASP A 59 -0.89 2.14 -0.59
CA ASP A 59 -1.40 2.27 -1.93
C ASP A 59 -0.27 2.54 -2.93
N PHE A 60 -0.52 2.21 -4.20
CA PHE A 60 0.34 2.57 -5.32
C PHE A 60 -0.32 3.66 -6.14
N MET A 61 0.44 4.69 -6.48
CA MET A 61 -0.07 5.89 -7.14
C MET A 61 0.98 6.52 -8.06
N TYR A 62 0.61 7.58 -8.75
CA TYR A 62 1.52 8.51 -9.44
C TYR A 62 0.88 9.90 -9.48
N THR A 63 1.69 10.96 -9.39
CA THR A 63 1.15 12.32 -9.14
C THR A 63 0.42 12.93 -10.33
N ARG A 64 0.66 12.44 -11.55
CA ARG A 64 0.01 12.91 -12.79
C ARG A 64 -1.36 12.29 -13.06
N CYS A 65 -1.79 11.36 -12.22
CA CYS A 65 -3.07 10.70 -12.37
C CYS A 65 -4.23 11.64 -12.02
N GLU A 66 -5.15 11.82 -12.96
CA GLU A 66 -6.30 12.72 -12.78
C GLU A 66 -7.60 11.99 -12.39
N THR A 67 -7.59 10.67 -12.30
CA THR A 67 -8.80 9.87 -12.09
C THR A 67 -8.75 9.02 -10.83
N ILE A 68 -8.22 7.80 -10.92
CA ILE A 68 -8.29 6.84 -9.82
C ILE A 68 -7.42 7.21 -8.62
N CYS A 69 -6.31 7.92 -8.83
CA CYS A 69 -5.44 8.36 -7.75
C CYS A 69 -6.06 9.49 -6.92
N LEU A 70 -6.97 10.27 -7.49
CA LEU A 70 -7.78 11.23 -6.71
C LEU A 70 -8.70 10.47 -5.75
N SER A 71 -9.27 9.35 -6.18
CA SER A 71 -10.08 8.48 -5.30
C SER A 71 -9.23 7.86 -4.19
N LEU A 72 -8.05 7.33 -4.51
CA LEU A 72 -7.11 6.77 -3.53
C LEU A 72 -6.62 7.83 -2.53
N GLY A 73 -6.26 9.02 -3.02
CA GLY A 73 -5.90 10.15 -2.17
C GLY A 73 -7.04 10.54 -1.22
N GLY A 74 -8.26 10.57 -1.71
CA GLY A 74 -9.46 10.82 -0.89
C GLY A 74 -9.71 9.74 0.16
N VAL A 75 -9.47 8.46 -0.18
CA VAL A 75 -9.56 7.33 0.76
C VAL A 75 -8.52 7.49 1.88
N PHE A 76 -7.27 7.79 1.53
CA PHE A 76 -6.20 7.98 2.51
C PHE A 76 -6.40 9.23 3.36
N GLN A 77 -6.96 10.31 2.81
CA GLN A 77 -7.38 11.47 3.60
C GLN A 77 -8.42 11.09 4.66
N GLN A 78 -9.40 10.26 4.30
CA GLN A 78 -10.42 9.78 5.25
C GLN A 78 -9.81 8.87 6.31
N MET A 79 -8.95 7.94 5.92
CA MET A 79 -8.22 7.07 6.87
C MET A 79 -7.37 7.89 7.85
N GLN A 80 -6.64 8.89 7.34
CA GLN A 80 -5.84 9.79 8.18
C GLN A 80 -6.71 10.51 9.22
N ARG A 81 -7.85 11.08 8.80
CA ARG A 81 -8.80 11.72 9.73
C ARG A 81 -9.27 10.75 10.82
N ARG A 82 -9.61 9.51 10.46
CA ARG A 82 -10.02 8.49 11.41
C ARG A 82 -8.89 8.14 12.40
N LEU A 83 -7.66 8.02 11.92
CA LEU A 83 -6.50 7.78 12.78
C LEU A 83 -6.21 8.95 13.75
N GLN A 84 -6.48 10.19 13.32
CA GLN A 84 -6.33 11.38 14.16
C GLN A 84 -7.43 11.50 15.22
N GLN A 85 -8.68 11.16 14.86
CA GLN A 85 -9.84 11.27 15.74
C GLN A 85 -9.93 10.15 16.78
N GLU A 86 -9.42 8.99 16.45
CA GLU A 86 -9.46 7.79 17.29
C GLU A 86 -8.05 7.29 17.56
N PRO A 87 -7.30 7.94 18.49
CA PRO A 87 -5.93 7.54 18.82
C PRO A 87 -5.90 6.09 19.31
N MET A 88 -4.88 5.37 18.85
CA MET A 88 -4.66 3.99 19.29
C MET A 88 -3.92 3.94 20.62
N ALA A 89 -4.03 2.80 21.31
CA ALA A 89 -3.28 2.54 22.53
C ALA A 89 -1.76 2.64 22.27
N PRO A 90 -0.95 3.01 23.27
CA PRO A 90 0.50 3.02 23.15
C PRO A 90 1.04 1.68 22.65
N GLY A 91 1.91 1.74 21.62
CA GLY A 91 2.48 0.56 20.98
C GLY A 91 1.64 -0.07 19.86
N ALA A 92 0.37 0.31 19.74
CA ALA A 92 -0.50 -0.12 18.66
C ALA A 92 -0.65 1.03 17.67
N ALA A 93 0.15 1.04 16.61
CA ALA A 93 0.14 2.14 15.65
C ALA A 93 -0.09 1.67 14.22
N VAL A 94 -0.94 2.39 13.50
CA VAL A 94 -1.17 2.26 12.06
C VAL A 94 -0.63 3.51 11.38
N ARG A 95 0.01 3.34 10.23
CA ARG A 95 0.44 4.42 9.34
C ARG A 95 0.02 4.15 7.90
N LEU A 96 0.08 5.18 7.08
CA LEU A 96 -0.24 5.14 5.66
C LEU A 96 1.05 5.38 4.85
N LEU A 97 1.19 4.67 3.74
CA LEU A 97 2.30 4.83 2.80
C LEU A 97 1.77 4.83 1.37
N SER A 98 1.97 5.92 0.66
CA SER A 98 1.72 6.01 -0.78
C SER A 98 3.03 5.86 -1.53
N ILE A 99 3.12 4.85 -2.41
CA ILE A 99 4.31 4.56 -3.21
C ILE A 99 4.02 4.90 -4.68
N SER A 100 4.78 5.86 -5.21
CA SER A 100 4.72 6.14 -6.65
C SER A 100 5.45 5.07 -7.44
N PHE A 101 4.79 4.55 -8.49
CA PHE A 101 5.39 3.68 -9.49
C PHE A 101 5.94 4.45 -10.71
N ASP A 102 5.71 5.77 -10.78
CA ASP A 102 6.30 6.67 -11.79
C ASP A 102 7.54 7.38 -11.23
N GLY A 103 8.47 6.59 -10.68
CA GLY A 103 9.62 7.10 -9.93
C GLY A 103 10.57 8.00 -10.72
N SER A 104 10.56 7.92 -12.06
CA SER A 104 11.34 8.83 -12.90
C SER A 104 10.77 10.24 -12.92
N TYR A 105 9.46 10.39 -12.85
CA TYR A 105 8.77 11.68 -12.82
C TYR A 105 8.56 12.18 -11.39
N ASP A 106 8.10 11.33 -10.49
CA ASP A 106 7.72 11.67 -9.13
C ASP A 106 8.94 11.79 -8.21
N THR A 107 9.68 12.89 -8.36
CA THR A 107 10.79 13.24 -7.46
C THR A 107 10.31 13.48 -6.03
N PRO A 108 11.18 13.41 -5.01
CA PRO A 108 10.81 13.79 -3.64
C PRO A 108 10.15 15.16 -3.51
N ALA A 109 10.60 16.15 -4.31
CA ALA A 109 10.01 17.49 -4.33
C ALA A 109 8.57 17.48 -4.88
N ARG A 110 8.30 16.73 -5.94
CA ARG A 110 6.95 16.57 -6.50
C ARG A 110 6.02 15.81 -5.54
N LEU A 111 6.53 14.76 -4.93
CA LEU A 111 5.79 14.03 -3.89
C LEU A 111 5.48 14.92 -2.69
N ALA A 112 6.41 15.80 -2.27
CA ALA A 112 6.17 16.77 -1.21
C ALA A 112 5.06 17.76 -1.57
N ALA A 113 5.04 18.26 -2.80
CA ALA A 113 3.99 19.18 -3.27
C ALA A 113 2.63 18.48 -3.29
N TYR A 114 2.58 17.26 -3.78
CA TYR A 114 1.36 16.44 -3.83
C TYR A 114 0.84 16.10 -2.43
N ALA A 115 1.72 15.70 -1.51
CA ALA A 115 1.38 15.44 -0.11
C ALA A 115 0.77 16.69 0.57
N ARG A 116 1.35 17.87 0.36
CA ARG A 116 0.78 19.13 0.87
C ARG A 116 -0.60 19.42 0.30
N GLN A 117 -0.79 19.21 -1.00
CA GLN A 117 -2.08 19.39 -1.66
C GLN A 117 -3.18 18.50 -1.04
N LEU A 118 -2.83 17.27 -0.67
CA LEU A 118 -3.73 16.32 0.00
C LEU A 118 -3.87 16.56 1.50
N GLY A 119 -3.09 17.45 2.10
CA GLY A 119 -3.08 17.67 3.55
C GLY A 119 -2.54 16.49 4.34
N ALA A 120 -1.55 15.77 3.78
CA ALA A 120 -0.94 14.65 4.45
C ALA A 120 -0.11 15.09 5.66
N ASP A 121 -0.36 14.45 6.80
CA ASP A 121 0.45 14.57 8.00
C ASP A 121 1.63 13.57 7.92
N PRO A 122 2.88 14.04 7.86
CA PRO A 122 4.04 13.15 7.73
C PRO A 122 4.20 12.15 8.89
N ALA A 123 3.62 12.42 10.05
CA ALA A 123 3.64 11.49 11.17
C ALA A 123 2.75 10.26 10.95
N LEU A 124 1.73 10.38 10.08
CA LEU A 124 0.75 9.34 9.80
C LEU A 124 0.80 8.85 8.36
N TRP A 125 1.13 9.71 7.40
CA TRP A 125 1.06 9.41 5.98
C TRP A 125 2.34 9.83 5.26
N GLN A 126 3.15 8.85 4.88
CA GLN A 126 4.39 9.04 4.13
C GLN A 126 4.15 8.82 2.64
N PHE A 127 4.80 9.66 1.82
CA PHE A 127 4.92 9.46 0.38
C PHE A 127 6.32 8.99 0.03
N SER A 128 6.43 8.12 -0.94
CA SER A 128 7.71 7.61 -1.42
C SER A 128 7.67 7.23 -2.90
N ARG A 129 8.85 7.03 -3.46
CA ARG A 129 9.07 6.38 -4.76
C ARG A 129 10.11 5.27 -4.60
N VAL A 130 10.17 4.38 -5.57
CA VAL A 130 11.30 3.48 -5.75
C VAL A 130 12.22 4.09 -6.82
N PRO A 131 13.46 4.53 -6.48
CA PRO A 131 14.32 5.26 -7.41
C PRO A 131 14.74 4.43 -8.63
N GLN A 132 14.91 3.12 -8.45
CA GLN A 132 15.36 2.21 -9.50
C GLN A 132 14.16 1.54 -10.18
N ALA A 133 14.03 1.72 -11.51
CA ALA A 133 12.90 1.16 -12.26
C ALA A 133 12.79 -0.37 -12.16
N SER A 134 13.93 -1.09 -12.13
CA SER A 134 13.96 -2.54 -11.96
C SER A 134 13.45 -2.99 -10.59
N GLU A 135 13.79 -2.26 -9.53
CA GLU A 135 13.28 -2.50 -8.18
C GLU A 135 11.79 -2.19 -8.08
N SER A 136 11.33 -1.10 -8.72
CA SER A 136 9.91 -0.76 -8.79
C SER A 136 9.11 -1.89 -9.45
N ALA A 137 9.58 -2.39 -10.59
CA ALA A 137 8.95 -3.53 -11.26
C ALA A 137 8.94 -4.80 -10.40
N ALA A 138 10.02 -5.07 -9.66
CA ALA A 138 10.09 -6.21 -8.74
C ALA A 138 9.09 -6.09 -7.59
N LEU A 139 8.95 -4.88 -7.01
CA LEU A 139 7.99 -4.61 -5.94
C LEU A 139 6.54 -4.80 -6.42
N LEU A 140 6.18 -4.22 -7.56
CA LEU A 140 4.84 -4.36 -8.14
C LEU A 140 4.50 -5.83 -8.41
N ARG A 141 5.42 -6.58 -9.03
CA ARG A 141 5.22 -8.02 -9.27
C ARG A 141 5.05 -8.81 -7.97
N ARG A 142 5.90 -8.54 -6.97
CA ARG A 142 5.85 -9.26 -5.69
C ARG A 142 4.52 -9.04 -4.96
N LEU A 143 4.02 -7.83 -4.99
CA LEU A 143 2.75 -7.45 -4.37
C LEU A 143 1.55 -7.63 -5.31
N GLN A 144 1.80 -8.16 -6.52
CA GLN A 144 0.79 -8.42 -7.56
C GLN A 144 -0.04 -7.17 -7.92
N VAL A 145 0.62 -6.03 -7.97
CA VAL A 145 0.05 -4.77 -8.47
C VAL A 145 0.31 -4.69 -9.96
N VAL A 146 -0.75 -4.62 -10.75
CA VAL A 146 -0.68 -4.51 -12.20
C VAL A 146 -0.72 -3.05 -12.61
N VAL A 147 0.27 -2.61 -13.36
CA VAL A 147 0.38 -1.26 -13.93
C VAL A 147 0.62 -1.40 -15.42
N VAL A 148 -0.27 -0.84 -16.24
CA VAL A 148 -0.20 -0.91 -17.69
C VAL A 148 -0.21 0.51 -18.26
N PRO A 149 0.83 0.92 -19.02
CA PRO A 149 0.80 2.19 -19.74
C PRO A 149 -0.34 2.21 -20.78
N ASP A 150 -1.10 3.29 -20.82
CA ASP A 150 -2.20 3.47 -21.78
C ASP A 150 -1.75 3.95 -23.17
N GLY A 151 -0.45 4.19 -23.34
CA GLY A 151 0.15 4.70 -24.57
C GLY A 151 -0.06 6.21 -24.78
N ARG A 152 -0.70 6.91 -23.87
CA ARG A 152 -0.97 8.36 -23.90
C ARG A 152 -0.22 9.14 -22.82
N GLY A 153 0.65 8.45 -22.09
CA GLY A 153 1.42 9.02 -20.98
C GLY A 153 0.76 8.84 -19.61
N ASP A 154 -0.31 8.07 -19.57
CA ASP A 154 -1.04 7.69 -18.37
C ASP A 154 -0.95 6.17 -18.12
N TYR A 155 -1.51 5.70 -17.01
CA TYR A 155 -1.45 4.28 -16.62
C TYR A 155 -2.82 3.79 -16.17
N GLU A 156 -3.12 2.54 -16.53
CA GLU A 156 -4.16 1.74 -15.88
C GLU A 156 -3.52 0.87 -14.80
N HIS A 157 -4.06 0.89 -13.59
CA HIS A 157 -3.60 0.00 -12.53
C HIS A 157 -4.76 -0.48 -11.65
N ASN A 158 -4.59 -1.66 -11.07
CA ASN A 158 -5.55 -2.15 -10.10
C ASN A 158 -5.39 -1.39 -8.78
N ALA A 159 -6.39 -0.60 -8.43
CA ALA A 159 -6.43 0.11 -7.17
C ALA A 159 -6.75 -0.87 -6.03
N ALA A 160 -5.86 -0.95 -5.06
CA ALA A 160 -6.01 -1.80 -3.90
C ALA A 160 -5.42 -1.13 -2.66
N LEU A 161 -5.94 -1.49 -1.51
CA LEU A 161 -5.39 -1.15 -0.20
C LEU A 161 -4.67 -2.38 0.33
N LEU A 162 -3.36 -2.27 0.49
CA LEU A 162 -2.51 -3.37 0.95
C LEU A 162 -2.16 -3.16 2.41
N VAL A 163 -2.47 -4.14 3.26
CA VAL A 163 -2.11 -4.09 4.69
C VAL A 163 -0.87 -4.93 4.93
N LEU A 164 0.19 -4.27 5.40
CA LEU A 164 1.44 -4.91 5.79
C LEU A 164 1.57 -4.92 7.31
N ASP A 165 2.01 -6.05 7.85
CA ASP A 165 2.21 -6.21 9.30
C ASP A 165 3.44 -5.42 9.81
N ALA A 166 3.67 -5.48 11.11
CA ALA A 166 4.79 -4.79 11.75
C ALA A 166 6.17 -5.33 11.34
N GLN A 167 6.23 -6.47 10.67
CA GLN A 167 7.43 -7.07 10.09
C GLN A 167 7.61 -6.74 8.60
N GLY A 168 6.71 -5.96 8.01
CA GLY A 168 6.77 -5.56 6.59
C GLY A 168 6.30 -6.63 5.62
N ARG A 169 5.43 -7.55 6.05
CA ARG A 169 4.84 -8.58 5.19
C ARG A 169 3.42 -8.22 4.80
N LEU A 170 3.07 -8.39 3.54
CA LEU A 170 1.70 -8.25 3.07
C LEU A 170 0.84 -9.37 3.66
N VAL A 171 -0.20 -9.01 4.40
CA VAL A 171 -1.09 -9.95 5.10
C VAL A 171 -2.54 -9.88 4.63
N ARG A 172 -2.96 -8.76 4.03
CA ARG A 172 -4.32 -8.58 3.49
C ARG A 172 -4.33 -7.61 2.32
N VAL A 173 -5.26 -7.83 1.41
CA VAL A 173 -5.56 -6.94 0.28
C VAL A 173 -7.04 -6.62 0.30
N PHE A 174 -7.37 -5.34 0.21
CA PHE A 174 -8.74 -4.83 0.18
C PHE A 174 -8.99 -4.04 -1.10
N ASP A 175 -10.22 -4.03 -1.58
CA ASP A 175 -10.66 -3.09 -2.60
C ASP A 175 -10.71 -1.67 -2.02
N VAL A 176 -10.59 -0.66 -2.88
CA VAL A 176 -10.68 0.76 -2.46
C VAL A 176 -12.02 1.07 -1.78
N SER A 177 -13.10 0.42 -2.20
CA SER A 177 -14.43 0.54 -1.59
C SER A 177 -14.50 -0.03 -0.17
N GLU A 178 -13.55 -0.89 0.21
CA GLU A 178 -13.49 -1.56 1.52
C GLU A 178 -12.60 -0.81 2.53
N GLN A 179 -12.47 0.51 2.40
CA GLN A 179 -11.55 1.33 3.22
C GLN A 179 -11.77 1.18 4.73
N GLU A 180 -13.01 1.07 5.19
CA GLU A 180 -13.30 0.88 6.61
C GLU A 180 -12.86 -0.49 7.11
N LEU A 181 -13.08 -1.54 6.32
CA LEU A 181 -12.60 -2.88 6.65
C LEU A 181 -11.07 -2.91 6.70
N ALA A 182 -10.40 -2.28 5.75
CA ALA A 182 -8.94 -2.20 5.71
C ALA A 182 -8.39 -1.50 6.97
N LEU A 183 -8.97 -0.36 7.35
CA LEU A 183 -8.53 0.39 8.54
C LEU A 183 -8.80 -0.38 9.83
N ASN A 184 -9.98 -0.97 9.96
CA ASN A 184 -10.36 -1.76 11.15
C ASN A 184 -9.45 -3.00 11.29
N TYR A 185 -9.16 -3.67 10.18
CA TYR A 185 -8.23 -4.80 10.16
C TYR A 185 -6.82 -4.37 10.58
N ALA A 186 -6.30 -3.27 10.00
CA ALA A 186 -4.98 -2.74 10.36
C ALA A 186 -4.88 -2.39 11.85
N ARG A 187 -5.91 -1.77 12.41
CA ARG A 187 -5.99 -1.46 13.85
C ARG A 187 -6.02 -2.71 14.72
N HIS A 188 -6.83 -3.69 14.35
CA HIS A 188 -6.89 -4.95 15.06
C HIS A 188 -5.52 -5.66 15.05
N LEU A 189 -4.89 -5.72 13.91
CA LEU A 189 -3.57 -6.30 13.74
C LEU A 189 -2.51 -5.57 14.58
N ALA A 190 -2.53 -4.23 14.58
CA ALA A 190 -1.62 -3.42 15.39
C ALA A 190 -1.82 -3.63 16.89
N ALA A 191 -3.07 -3.80 17.34
CA ALA A 191 -3.40 -4.02 18.74
C ALA A 191 -3.04 -5.43 19.24
N THR A 192 -3.11 -6.44 18.37
CA THR A 192 -2.93 -7.85 18.76
C THR A 192 -1.55 -8.40 18.41
N GLY A 193 -0.84 -7.78 17.48
CA GLY A 193 0.42 -8.30 16.93
C GLY A 193 0.29 -9.65 16.22
N ARG A 194 -0.94 -10.06 15.86
CA ARG A 194 -1.24 -11.34 15.21
C ARG A 194 -1.61 -11.11 13.74
N THR A 195 -0.99 -11.86 12.88
CA THR A 195 -1.35 -12.02 11.46
C THR A 195 -2.39 -13.11 11.28
#